data_69c303d2dd568fedd96b539fcac759a3
#
_entry.id   69c303d2dd568fedd96b539fcac759a3
#
_cell.length_a   1.000
_cell.length_b   1.000
_cell.length_c   1.000
_cell.angle_alpha   90.00
_cell.angle_beta   90.00
_cell.angle_gamma   90.00
#
_symmetry.space_group_name_H-M   'P 1'
#
loop_
_entity.id
_entity.type
_entity.pdbx_description
1 polymer ?
#
loop_
_entity_poly.entity_id
_entity_poly.type
_entity_poly.pdbx_seq_one_letter_code
_entity_poly.pdbx_strand_id
1 'polypeptide(L)'
;MVSPAQHAAAVRALFLNYEHLDPDVPVRLAKRTTNLFRPRAAAMGPGLDVSALTGVIDVDPVAGTATVQGMATYESVVDATLAAGVMPLVVPQLRTITVGGAVTGLGIEASSFRNGLPHESVRSMDILIGTGEIVTAAPTGPHADLFRTFPNSYGSLGYAVSLTIDVEPVAPFVRLRHLPFDSLGSLTEAVGQIVAARAWDGEPVDFLDGVVFARNAAYLTLGRFEQTLDAAETPSDYAGQRIFYRSIRERSTDVLTVRDFLWRWDTDWFWCSRAFGVQQPLVRRLWPRRLKRSDVYQRIVGLENRHGVAARVDSWRGRPARERVVQDVEIPLERTADFLDWFLREVPIEPIWLCPVALRESGSGATAAADAATLAAAGTGAAPWPLYPMRPGECYVNVGFWSSVPIGPGRADGDVNREIERVVSQLGGHKSLYSDAYYSREEFESRYGGSVYDEVKKRYDPDGRFPGLYDKAVRRR
;
A
#
# COMPACT_ATOMS: atom_id res chain seq x y z
N MET A 1 10.10 9.40 -20.57
CA MET A 1 8.71 9.91 -20.55
C MET A 1 7.98 9.47 -21.81
N VAL A 2 6.67 9.31 -21.75
CA VAL A 2 5.79 8.92 -22.89
C VAL A 2 5.26 10.18 -23.54
N SER A 3 5.34 10.28 -24.87
CA SER A 3 4.77 11.44 -25.57
C SER A 3 3.24 11.42 -25.56
N PRO A 4 2.54 12.57 -25.72
CA PRO A 4 1.08 12.62 -25.83
C PRO A 4 0.54 11.72 -26.96
N ALA A 5 1.24 11.62 -28.08
CA ALA A 5 0.87 10.75 -29.19
C ALA A 5 0.96 9.25 -28.85
N GLN A 6 2.00 8.85 -28.09
CA GLN A 6 2.14 7.47 -27.61
C GLN A 6 1.07 7.15 -26.58
N HIS A 7 0.76 8.09 -25.66
CA HIS A 7 -0.33 7.90 -24.70
C HIS A 7 -1.68 7.73 -25.43
N ALA A 8 -2.02 8.60 -26.37
CA ALA A 8 -3.24 8.49 -27.14
C ALA A 8 -3.33 7.19 -27.95
N ALA A 9 -2.20 6.68 -28.46
CA ALA A 9 -2.16 5.38 -29.12
C ALA A 9 -2.42 4.21 -28.16
N ALA A 10 -1.83 4.26 -26.93
CA ALA A 10 -2.07 3.27 -25.90
C ALA A 10 -3.53 3.23 -25.43
N VAL A 11 -4.15 4.42 -25.28
CA VAL A 11 -5.58 4.55 -24.95
C VAL A 11 -6.47 3.94 -26.03
N ARG A 12 -6.19 4.22 -27.32
CA ARG A 12 -6.94 3.60 -28.42
C ARG A 12 -6.79 2.07 -28.45
N ALA A 13 -5.59 1.57 -28.21
CA ALA A 13 -5.35 0.12 -28.15
C ALA A 13 -6.12 -0.52 -27.00
N LEU A 14 -6.16 0.13 -25.84
CA LEU A 14 -6.94 -0.31 -24.68
C LEU A 14 -8.44 -0.40 -25.01
N PHE A 15 -8.99 0.65 -25.64
CA PHE A 15 -10.39 0.70 -26.03
C PHE A 15 -10.74 -0.42 -27.00
N LEU A 16 -9.97 -0.59 -28.08
CA LEU A 16 -10.16 -1.68 -29.04
C LEU A 16 -10.05 -3.06 -28.38
N ASN A 17 -9.13 -3.23 -27.46
CA ASN A 17 -9.03 -4.48 -26.72
C ASN A 17 -10.26 -4.73 -25.85
N TYR A 18 -10.78 -3.69 -25.17
CA TYR A 18 -11.99 -3.80 -24.35
C TYR A 18 -13.21 -4.23 -25.20
N GLU A 19 -13.42 -3.65 -26.38
CA GLU A 19 -14.51 -4.00 -27.30
C GLU A 19 -14.45 -5.44 -27.77
N HIS A 20 -13.25 -6.04 -27.84
CA HIS A 20 -13.07 -7.44 -28.26
C HIS A 20 -13.19 -8.45 -27.11
N LEU A 21 -13.33 -7.99 -25.85
CA LEU A 21 -13.55 -8.91 -24.74
C LEU A 21 -15.00 -9.44 -24.77
N ASP A 22 -15.12 -10.72 -24.45
CA ASP A 22 -16.42 -11.37 -24.33
C ASP A 22 -17.32 -10.63 -23.33
N PRO A 23 -18.51 -10.17 -23.72
CA PRO A 23 -19.42 -9.44 -22.85
C PRO A 23 -19.90 -10.26 -21.64
N ASP A 24 -19.95 -11.58 -21.74
CA ASP A 24 -20.41 -12.45 -20.67
C ASP A 24 -19.30 -12.84 -19.68
N VAL A 25 -18.05 -12.47 -19.96
CA VAL A 25 -16.90 -12.76 -19.09
C VAL A 25 -16.47 -11.52 -18.32
N PRO A 26 -16.37 -11.59 -16.97
CA PRO A 26 -15.91 -10.46 -16.17
C PRO A 26 -14.51 -9.98 -16.57
N VAL A 27 -14.37 -8.68 -16.79
CA VAL A 27 -13.12 -8.04 -17.21
C VAL A 27 -12.09 -8.09 -16.08
N ARG A 28 -10.88 -8.53 -16.41
CA ARG A 28 -9.72 -8.54 -15.53
C ARG A 28 -8.50 -8.05 -16.28
N LEU A 29 -7.53 -7.46 -15.58
CA LEU A 29 -6.29 -7.03 -16.21
C LEU A 29 -5.40 -8.24 -16.59
N ALA A 30 -4.90 -8.25 -17.82
CA ALA A 30 -3.79 -9.10 -18.26
C ALA A 30 -2.47 -8.52 -17.71
N LYS A 31 -2.24 -8.65 -16.41
CA LYS A 31 -1.11 -8.06 -15.70
C LYS A 31 -0.11 -9.13 -15.27
N ARG A 32 1.19 -8.89 -15.58
CA ARG A 32 2.28 -9.84 -15.25
C ARG A 32 2.61 -9.87 -13.76
N THR A 33 2.45 -8.75 -13.06
CA THR A 33 2.79 -8.60 -11.64
C THR A 33 1.53 -8.27 -10.83
N THR A 34 1.49 -8.76 -9.61
CA THR A 34 0.48 -8.39 -8.63
C THR A 34 1.13 -8.35 -7.26
N ASN A 35 0.80 -7.32 -6.49
CA ASN A 35 1.17 -7.22 -5.09
C ASN A 35 0.02 -7.67 -4.16
N LEU A 36 -0.97 -8.38 -4.70
CA LEU A 36 -2.04 -8.99 -3.91
C LEU A 36 -1.56 -10.30 -3.30
N PHE A 37 -1.81 -10.47 -2.01
CA PHE A 37 -1.48 -11.69 -1.27
C PHE A 37 -2.64 -12.68 -1.17
N ARG A 38 -3.82 -12.32 -1.66
CA ARG A 38 -4.95 -13.25 -1.77
C ARG A 38 -4.89 -14.02 -3.09
N PRO A 39 -5.28 -15.31 -3.12
CA PRO A 39 -5.44 -16.06 -4.35
C PRO A 39 -6.48 -15.40 -5.24
N ARG A 40 -6.29 -15.52 -6.54
CA ARG A 40 -7.31 -15.13 -7.52
C ARG A 40 -7.92 -16.38 -8.13
N ALA A 41 -9.21 -16.32 -8.45
CA ALA A 41 -9.82 -17.35 -9.29
C ALA A 41 -9.12 -17.41 -10.65
N ALA A 42 -9.13 -18.59 -11.28
CA ALA A 42 -8.59 -18.76 -12.63
C ALA A 42 -9.27 -17.79 -13.60
N ALA A 43 -8.50 -17.29 -14.57
CA ALA A 43 -9.06 -16.46 -15.64
C ALA A 43 -9.99 -17.31 -16.49
N MET A 44 -11.20 -16.82 -16.76
CA MET A 44 -12.18 -17.48 -17.62
C MET A 44 -12.02 -17.09 -19.09
N GLY A 45 -11.16 -16.11 -19.41
CA GLY A 45 -10.92 -15.60 -20.74
C GLY A 45 -9.68 -14.70 -20.79
N PRO A 46 -9.40 -14.12 -21.98
CA PRO A 46 -8.33 -13.14 -22.11
C PRO A 46 -8.61 -11.94 -21.21
N GLY A 47 -7.56 -11.41 -20.57
CA GLY A 47 -7.68 -10.18 -19.77
C GLY A 47 -7.48 -8.94 -20.63
N LEU A 48 -7.90 -7.79 -20.09
CA LEU A 48 -7.66 -6.48 -20.68
C LEU A 48 -6.16 -6.18 -20.71
N ASP A 49 -5.61 -5.95 -21.89
CA ASP A 49 -4.20 -5.62 -22.07
C ASP A 49 -3.92 -4.16 -21.70
N VAL A 50 -3.14 -3.99 -20.66
CA VAL A 50 -2.71 -2.67 -20.13
C VAL A 50 -1.20 -2.47 -20.24
N SER A 51 -0.50 -3.31 -21.00
CA SER A 51 0.95 -3.32 -21.10
C SER A 51 1.55 -2.03 -21.68
N ALA A 52 0.77 -1.29 -22.47
CA ALA A 52 1.17 -0.01 -23.04
C ALA A 52 0.96 1.21 -22.11
N LEU A 53 0.34 1.03 -20.93
CA LEU A 53 -0.01 2.11 -19.99
C LEU A 53 0.96 2.18 -18.79
N THR A 54 2.26 2.13 -19.04
CA THR A 54 3.30 1.98 -17.98
C THR A 54 4.22 3.17 -17.81
N GLY A 55 3.98 4.28 -18.51
CA GLY A 55 4.91 5.41 -18.58
C GLY A 55 4.53 6.61 -17.72
N VAL A 56 5.49 7.50 -17.54
CA VAL A 56 5.31 8.86 -17.03
C VAL A 56 5.09 9.79 -18.22
N ILE A 57 3.99 10.54 -18.21
CA ILE A 57 3.61 11.44 -19.30
C ILE A 57 4.28 12.79 -19.13
N ASP A 58 4.17 13.36 -17.91
CA ASP A 58 4.70 14.68 -17.59
C ASP A 58 5.13 14.78 -16.13
N VAL A 59 6.10 15.65 -15.83
CA VAL A 59 6.50 16.06 -14.48
C VAL A 59 6.69 17.56 -14.49
N ASP A 60 5.85 18.28 -13.77
CA ASP A 60 5.94 19.73 -13.59
C ASP A 60 6.28 20.07 -12.13
N PRO A 61 7.58 20.32 -11.82
CA PRO A 61 8.00 20.66 -10.47
C PRO A 61 7.51 22.05 -10.02
N VAL A 62 7.17 22.93 -10.95
CA VAL A 62 6.65 24.29 -10.64
C VAL A 62 5.18 24.22 -10.24
N ALA A 63 4.37 23.45 -10.99
CA ALA A 63 2.98 23.17 -10.63
C ALA A 63 2.85 22.19 -9.48
N GLY A 64 3.94 21.50 -9.09
CA GLY A 64 3.95 20.45 -8.07
C GLY A 64 3.14 19.23 -8.49
N THR A 65 3.21 18.81 -9.77
CA THR A 65 2.43 17.69 -10.29
C THR A 65 3.24 16.73 -11.14
N ALA A 66 2.75 15.49 -11.20
CA ALA A 66 3.17 14.54 -12.23
C ALA A 66 1.94 13.86 -12.83
N THR A 67 1.92 13.71 -14.16
CA THR A 67 0.90 12.96 -14.90
C THR A 67 1.48 11.63 -15.35
N VAL A 68 0.84 10.54 -14.93
CA VAL A 68 1.33 9.18 -15.13
C VAL A 68 0.24 8.27 -15.69
N GLN A 69 0.64 7.25 -16.41
CA GLN A 69 -0.26 6.18 -16.84
C GLN A 69 -0.58 5.23 -15.67
N GLY A 70 -1.76 4.66 -15.63
CA GLY A 70 -2.26 3.89 -14.49
C GLY A 70 -1.43 2.67 -14.11
N MET A 71 -0.68 2.11 -15.05
CA MET A 71 0.24 0.96 -14.82
C MET A 71 1.70 1.39 -14.65
N ALA A 72 2.01 2.70 -14.62
CA ALA A 72 3.35 3.16 -14.25
C ALA A 72 3.71 2.66 -12.85
N THR A 73 4.86 2.02 -12.72
CA THR A 73 5.34 1.55 -11.40
C THR A 73 5.92 2.73 -10.62
N TYR A 74 5.84 2.66 -9.29
CA TYR A 74 6.47 3.68 -8.46
C TYR A 74 7.98 3.79 -8.72
N GLU A 75 8.66 2.70 -9.09
CA GLU A 75 10.08 2.76 -9.50
C GLU A 75 10.26 3.69 -10.70
N SER A 76 9.43 3.55 -11.76
CA SER A 76 9.53 4.41 -12.95
C SER A 76 9.12 5.86 -12.68
N VAL A 77 8.13 6.07 -11.80
CA VAL A 77 7.69 7.41 -11.41
C VAL A 77 8.74 8.11 -10.57
N VAL A 78 9.29 7.42 -9.56
CA VAL A 78 10.39 7.94 -8.72
C VAL A 78 11.62 8.28 -9.56
N ASP A 79 12.01 7.43 -10.53
CA ASP A 79 13.14 7.72 -11.41
C ASP A 79 12.93 9.00 -12.22
N ALA A 80 11.72 9.24 -12.71
CA ALA A 80 11.39 10.44 -13.48
C ALA A 80 11.29 11.69 -12.60
N THR A 81 10.63 11.58 -11.44
CA THR A 81 10.38 12.72 -10.56
C THR A 81 11.64 13.17 -9.80
N LEU A 82 12.48 12.23 -9.34
CA LEU A 82 13.75 12.58 -8.70
C LEU A 82 14.72 13.31 -9.68
N ALA A 83 14.68 12.97 -10.97
CA ALA A 83 15.44 13.69 -11.99
C ALA A 83 14.99 15.17 -12.13
N ALA A 84 13.75 15.48 -11.75
CA ALA A 84 13.19 16.83 -11.72
C ALA A 84 13.27 17.50 -10.33
N GLY A 85 13.90 16.88 -9.35
CA GLY A 85 14.06 17.41 -7.98
C GLY A 85 12.80 17.32 -7.13
N VAL A 86 11.85 16.46 -7.49
CA VAL A 86 10.59 16.23 -6.75
C VAL A 86 10.32 14.74 -6.55
N MET A 87 9.37 14.39 -5.68
CA MET A 87 8.91 13.02 -5.48
C MET A 87 7.39 12.98 -5.23
N PRO A 88 6.69 11.85 -5.51
CA PRO A 88 5.31 11.68 -5.08
C PRO A 88 5.19 11.80 -3.56
N LEU A 89 4.06 12.35 -3.07
CA LEU A 89 3.83 12.56 -1.63
C LEU A 89 3.89 11.26 -0.83
N VAL A 90 3.45 10.15 -1.42
CA VAL A 90 3.50 8.81 -0.83
C VAL A 90 4.08 7.84 -1.85
N VAL A 91 5.17 7.19 -1.51
CA VAL A 91 5.85 6.19 -2.36
C VAL A 91 5.79 4.84 -1.64
N PRO A 92 4.85 3.94 -1.99
CA PRO A 92 4.77 2.62 -1.37
C PRO A 92 6.08 1.83 -1.45
N GLN A 93 6.38 1.05 -0.43
CA GLN A 93 7.67 0.39 -0.22
C GLN A 93 8.10 -0.56 -1.34
N LEU A 94 7.15 -1.12 -2.11
CA LEU A 94 7.47 -2.11 -3.13
C LEU A 94 7.50 -1.47 -4.51
N ARG A 95 8.65 -1.54 -5.16
CA ARG A 95 8.98 -0.87 -6.45
C ARG A 95 7.97 -1.11 -7.56
N THR A 96 7.39 -2.32 -7.62
CA THR A 96 6.50 -2.74 -8.70
C THR A 96 5.02 -2.44 -8.46
N ILE A 97 4.68 -1.82 -7.34
CA ILE A 97 3.34 -1.27 -7.15
C ILE A 97 3.13 -0.19 -8.22
N THR A 98 1.99 -0.26 -8.90
CA THR A 98 1.62 0.74 -9.92
C THR A 98 0.80 1.85 -9.27
N VAL A 99 0.87 3.08 -9.82
CA VAL A 99 0.12 4.22 -9.27
C VAL A 99 -1.37 3.93 -9.24
N GLY A 100 -1.96 3.47 -10.34
CA GLY A 100 -3.37 3.06 -10.36
C GLY A 100 -3.68 1.91 -9.39
N GLY A 101 -2.71 1.00 -9.16
CA GLY A 101 -2.85 -0.08 -8.19
C GLY A 101 -2.82 0.40 -6.74
N ALA A 102 -2.01 1.39 -6.40
CA ALA A 102 -1.97 2.01 -5.07
C ALA A 102 -3.24 2.82 -4.79
N VAL A 103 -3.73 3.57 -5.77
CA VAL A 103 -4.97 4.35 -5.64
C VAL A 103 -6.20 3.45 -5.48
N THR A 104 -6.32 2.38 -6.28
CA THR A 104 -7.44 1.44 -6.17
C THR A 104 -7.27 0.37 -5.11
N GLY A 105 -6.14 0.31 -4.45
CA GLY A 105 -5.81 -0.67 -3.43
C GLY A 105 -5.24 -0.01 -2.19
N LEU A 106 -3.96 -0.29 -1.92
CA LEU A 106 -3.26 0.23 -0.76
C LEU A 106 -1.89 0.78 -1.18
N GLY A 107 -1.51 1.87 -0.54
CA GLY A 107 -0.15 2.37 -0.49
C GLY A 107 0.01 3.17 0.79
N ILE A 108 0.78 2.65 1.74
CA ILE A 108 1.14 3.34 2.98
C ILE A 108 2.66 3.44 3.03
N GLU A 109 3.18 4.57 3.51
CA GLU A 109 4.61 4.80 3.67
C GLU A 109 4.86 5.72 4.86
N ALA A 110 6.11 5.81 5.29
CA ALA A 110 6.55 6.64 6.40
C ALA A 110 6.17 8.13 6.29
N SER A 111 5.78 8.62 5.11
CA SER A 111 5.21 9.95 4.91
C SER A 111 3.70 10.04 5.14
N SER A 112 3.00 8.91 5.31
CA SER A 112 1.52 8.86 5.37
C SER A 112 0.91 9.54 6.59
N PHE A 113 1.68 9.72 7.67
CA PHE A 113 1.20 10.48 8.84
C PHE A 113 1.00 11.98 8.54
N ARG A 114 1.66 12.52 7.48
CA ARG A 114 1.54 13.92 7.06
C ARG A 114 0.92 14.10 5.67
N ASN A 115 1.08 13.12 4.79
CA ASN A 115 0.68 13.19 3.39
C ASN A 115 -0.56 12.34 3.07
N GLY A 116 -1.08 11.60 4.04
CA GLY A 116 -2.23 10.70 3.83
C GLY A 116 -1.87 9.48 2.99
N LEU A 117 -2.81 9.08 2.16
CA LEU A 117 -2.73 7.91 1.30
C LEU A 117 -2.52 8.33 -0.17
N PRO A 118 -2.03 7.44 -1.08
CA PRO A 118 -1.77 7.79 -2.47
C PRO A 118 -2.93 8.47 -3.19
N HIS A 119 -4.17 8.06 -2.93
CA HIS A 119 -5.35 8.63 -3.57
C HIS A 119 -5.62 10.07 -3.15
N GLU A 120 -5.17 10.50 -1.97
CA GLU A 120 -5.32 11.88 -1.50
C GLU A 120 -4.36 12.87 -2.20
N SER A 121 -3.36 12.34 -2.92
CA SER A 121 -2.51 13.13 -3.81
C SER A 121 -3.06 13.26 -5.23
N VAL A 122 -4.15 12.57 -5.57
CA VAL A 122 -4.71 12.59 -6.93
C VAL A 122 -5.53 13.85 -7.16
N ARG A 123 -5.16 14.63 -8.18
CA ARG A 123 -5.95 15.80 -8.63
C ARG A 123 -7.06 15.41 -9.59
N SER A 124 -6.78 14.49 -10.50
CA SER A 124 -7.74 13.93 -11.46
C SER A 124 -7.26 12.57 -11.97
N MET A 125 -8.17 11.77 -12.48
CA MET A 125 -7.87 10.49 -13.08
C MET A 125 -8.83 10.18 -14.23
N ASP A 126 -8.29 9.59 -15.30
CA ASP A 126 -9.07 9.02 -16.37
C ASP A 126 -9.32 7.55 -16.08
N ILE A 127 -10.57 7.15 -16.05
CA ILE A 127 -11.00 5.81 -15.63
C ILE A 127 -11.76 5.16 -16.77
N LEU A 128 -11.32 3.96 -17.19
CA LEU A 128 -12.12 3.08 -18.03
C LEU A 128 -13.19 2.44 -17.15
N ILE A 129 -14.45 2.72 -17.44
CA ILE A 129 -15.62 2.24 -16.71
C ILE A 129 -16.29 1.03 -17.39
N GLY A 130 -17.31 0.45 -16.76
CA GLY A 130 -17.97 -0.77 -17.25
C GLY A 130 -18.71 -0.65 -18.57
N THR A 131 -19.08 0.55 -18.98
CA THR A 131 -19.65 0.81 -20.32
C THR A 131 -18.63 0.82 -21.44
N GLY A 132 -17.32 0.74 -21.11
CA GLY A 132 -16.22 0.87 -22.07
C GLY A 132 -15.77 2.31 -22.33
N GLU A 133 -16.47 3.30 -21.76
CA GLU A 133 -16.07 4.70 -21.83
C GLU A 133 -14.91 5.00 -20.90
N ILE A 134 -14.14 6.03 -21.25
CA ILE A 134 -13.13 6.61 -20.36
C ILE A 134 -13.67 7.96 -19.88
N VAL A 135 -13.86 8.08 -18.57
CA VAL A 135 -14.36 9.31 -17.92
C VAL A 135 -13.27 9.94 -17.07
N THR A 136 -13.21 11.28 -17.08
CA THR A 136 -12.30 12.03 -16.19
C THR A 136 -13.00 12.30 -14.87
N ALA A 137 -12.53 11.67 -13.81
CA ALA A 137 -12.99 11.86 -12.43
C ALA A 137 -12.06 12.82 -11.68
N ALA A 138 -12.66 13.77 -10.96
CA ALA A 138 -11.98 14.78 -10.15
C ALA A 138 -12.80 15.06 -8.87
N PRO A 139 -12.26 15.78 -7.87
CA PRO A 139 -12.98 16.12 -6.64
C PRO A 139 -14.32 16.83 -6.86
N THR A 140 -14.44 17.57 -7.96
CA THR A 140 -15.66 18.29 -8.38
C THR A 140 -16.04 17.89 -9.79
N GLY A 141 -17.29 18.16 -10.18
CA GLY A 141 -17.81 17.87 -11.52
C GLY A 141 -18.65 16.60 -11.59
N PRO A 142 -18.98 16.13 -12.81
CA PRO A 142 -20.01 15.11 -13.02
C PRO A 142 -19.65 13.72 -12.51
N HIS A 143 -18.36 13.45 -12.28
CA HIS A 143 -17.83 12.15 -11.82
C HIS A 143 -17.14 12.23 -10.45
N ALA A 144 -17.54 13.22 -9.61
CA ALA A 144 -16.98 13.40 -8.27
C ALA A 144 -17.34 12.23 -7.32
N ASP A 145 -18.50 11.61 -7.53
CA ASP A 145 -18.92 10.40 -6.84
C ASP A 145 -17.98 9.21 -7.14
N LEU A 146 -17.63 9.01 -8.41
CA LEU A 146 -16.65 8.01 -8.80
C LEU A 146 -15.27 8.34 -8.25
N PHE A 147 -14.82 9.60 -8.32
CA PHE A 147 -13.54 10.02 -7.77
C PHE A 147 -13.39 9.62 -6.30
N ARG A 148 -14.41 9.87 -5.48
CA ARG A 148 -14.40 9.57 -4.03
C ARG A 148 -14.54 8.09 -3.73
N THR A 149 -15.23 7.31 -4.57
CA THR A 149 -15.49 5.89 -4.33
C THR A 149 -14.47 4.97 -5.00
N PHE A 150 -13.67 5.50 -5.94
CA PHE A 150 -12.68 4.71 -6.68
C PHE A 150 -11.50 4.20 -5.81
N PRO A 151 -10.96 4.97 -4.81
CA PRO A 151 -9.96 4.44 -3.89
C PRO A 151 -10.46 3.20 -3.15
N ASN A 152 -9.58 2.22 -2.94
CA ASN A 152 -9.87 0.93 -2.31
C ASN A 152 -10.88 0.03 -3.04
N SER A 153 -11.25 0.35 -4.29
CA SER A 153 -12.20 -0.43 -5.08
C SER A 153 -11.62 -1.70 -5.72
N TYR A 154 -10.30 -1.85 -5.71
CA TYR A 154 -9.58 -2.99 -6.31
C TYR A 154 -9.99 -3.28 -7.77
N GLY A 155 -10.36 -2.22 -8.52
CA GLY A 155 -10.80 -2.32 -9.91
C GLY A 155 -12.20 -2.93 -10.06
N SER A 156 -13.06 -2.82 -9.05
CA SER A 156 -14.47 -3.19 -9.15
C SER A 156 -15.33 -2.08 -9.78
N LEU A 157 -14.81 -0.86 -9.82
CA LEU A 157 -15.47 0.31 -10.42
C LEU A 157 -14.83 0.73 -11.76
N GLY A 158 -13.74 0.08 -12.18
CA GLY A 158 -13.01 0.43 -13.37
C GLY A 158 -11.50 0.36 -13.19
N TYR A 159 -10.78 0.85 -14.19
CA TYR A 159 -9.32 0.86 -14.20
C TYR A 159 -8.78 2.24 -14.57
N ALA A 160 -7.89 2.80 -13.75
CA ALA A 160 -7.24 4.07 -14.05
C ALA A 160 -6.33 3.92 -15.29
N VAL A 161 -6.56 4.76 -16.27
CA VAL A 161 -5.81 4.87 -17.52
C VAL A 161 -4.66 5.85 -17.36
N SER A 162 -4.97 7.03 -16.76
CA SER A 162 -4.00 8.04 -16.37
C SER A 162 -4.41 8.72 -15.08
N LEU A 163 -3.44 9.30 -14.36
CA LEU A 163 -3.64 10.04 -13.13
C LEU A 163 -2.70 11.25 -13.10
N THR A 164 -3.21 12.38 -12.63
CA THR A 164 -2.40 13.53 -12.24
C THR A 164 -2.31 13.55 -10.73
N ILE A 165 -1.09 13.47 -10.20
CA ILE A 165 -0.80 13.38 -8.78
C ILE A 165 0.04 14.57 -8.30
N ASP A 166 -0.09 14.92 -7.03
CA ASP A 166 0.80 15.87 -6.36
C ASP A 166 2.20 15.29 -6.19
N VAL A 167 3.20 16.16 -6.31
CA VAL A 167 4.60 15.87 -5.97
C VAL A 167 5.14 16.98 -5.06
N GLU A 168 6.15 16.66 -4.24
CA GLU A 168 6.81 17.60 -3.33
C GLU A 168 8.31 17.71 -3.64
N PRO A 169 8.96 18.85 -3.33
CA PRO A 169 10.41 18.99 -3.41
C PRO A 169 11.12 17.93 -2.57
N VAL A 170 12.27 17.46 -3.05
CA VAL A 170 13.03 16.40 -2.40
C VAL A 170 14.47 16.84 -2.14
N ALA A 171 15.04 16.44 -1.00
CA ALA A 171 16.46 16.56 -0.72
C ALA A 171 17.23 15.31 -1.19
N PRO A 172 18.55 15.41 -1.45
CA PRO A 172 19.35 14.29 -1.91
C PRO A 172 19.44 13.12 -0.91
N PHE A 173 19.33 13.42 0.38
CA PHE A 173 19.53 12.46 1.46
C PHE A 173 18.38 12.47 2.45
N VAL A 174 18.25 11.36 3.19
CA VAL A 174 17.37 11.24 4.36
C VAL A 174 18.22 10.78 5.53
N ARG A 175 18.19 11.56 6.63
CA ARG A 175 18.80 11.23 7.91
C ARG A 175 17.79 10.52 8.80
N LEU A 176 18.18 9.37 9.34
CA LEU A 176 17.34 8.55 10.19
C LEU A 176 17.81 8.63 11.65
N ARG A 177 16.85 8.59 12.57
CA ARG A 177 17.04 8.32 14.01
C ARG A 177 16.18 7.12 14.39
N HIS A 178 16.78 6.12 15.04
CA HIS A 178 16.09 4.96 15.56
C HIS A 178 15.92 5.11 17.07
N LEU A 179 14.68 5.25 17.53
CA LEU A 179 14.33 5.45 18.94
C LEU A 179 13.84 4.11 19.53
N PRO A 180 14.53 3.55 20.54
CA PRO A 180 14.08 2.34 21.21
C PRO A 180 12.99 2.63 22.24
N PHE A 181 12.06 1.69 22.39
CA PHE A 181 11.00 1.70 23.40
C PHE A 181 10.91 0.31 24.07
N ASP A 182 10.78 0.29 25.37
CA ASP A 182 10.63 -0.90 26.21
C ASP A 182 9.16 -1.20 26.53
N SER A 183 8.24 -0.32 26.16
CA SER A 183 6.80 -0.53 26.30
C SER A 183 6.02 -0.05 25.07
N LEU A 184 4.92 -0.73 24.79
CA LEU A 184 4.03 -0.39 23.67
C LEU A 184 3.27 0.92 23.95
N GLY A 185 2.99 1.22 25.23
CA GLY A 185 2.33 2.46 25.62
C GLY A 185 3.20 3.68 25.34
N SER A 186 4.49 3.66 25.77
CA SER A 186 5.41 4.75 25.49
C SER A 186 5.70 4.97 24.01
N LEU A 187 5.71 3.86 23.21
CA LEU A 187 5.83 3.94 21.76
C LEU A 187 4.62 4.66 21.14
N THR A 188 3.39 4.29 21.50
CA THR A 188 2.18 4.91 20.95
C THR A 188 2.01 6.35 21.39
N GLU A 189 2.41 6.69 22.62
CA GLU A 189 2.46 8.08 23.10
C GLU A 189 3.43 8.92 22.25
N ALA A 190 4.64 8.41 22.00
CA ALA A 190 5.62 9.08 21.16
C ALA A 190 5.11 9.27 19.72
N VAL A 191 4.43 8.28 19.14
CA VAL A 191 3.76 8.41 17.83
C VAL A 191 2.77 9.57 17.85
N GLY A 192 1.93 9.67 18.88
CA GLY A 192 0.96 10.77 19.00
C GLY A 192 1.62 12.15 19.08
N GLN A 193 2.70 12.27 19.86
CA GLN A 193 3.47 13.51 19.98
C GLN A 193 4.11 13.91 18.64
N ILE A 194 4.73 12.95 17.94
CA ILE A 194 5.40 13.19 16.64
C ILE A 194 4.37 13.59 15.58
N VAL A 195 3.25 12.87 15.49
CA VAL A 195 2.20 13.18 14.52
C VAL A 195 1.62 14.57 14.72
N ALA A 196 1.35 14.95 15.97
CA ALA A 196 0.80 16.26 16.32
C ALA A 196 1.80 17.40 16.05
N ALA A 197 3.06 17.22 16.45
CA ALA A 197 4.08 18.27 16.36
C ALA A 197 4.81 18.28 15.00
N ARG A 198 4.79 17.18 14.24
CA ARG A 198 5.65 16.92 13.08
C ARG A 198 7.13 17.14 13.36
N ALA A 199 7.49 16.93 14.62
CA ALA A 199 8.83 17.14 15.15
C ALA A 199 9.10 16.23 16.35
N TRP A 200 10.38 15.99 16.65
CA TRP A 200 10.86 15.29 17.84
C TRP A 200 12.16 15.91 18.33
N ASP A 201 12.25 16.22 19.62
CA ASP A 201 13.40 16.94 20.22
C ASP A 201 13.79 18.24 19.47
N GLY A 202 12.79 18.96 18.95
CA GLY A 202 12.99 20.20 18.20
C GLY A 202 13.43 20.03 16.75
N GLU A 203 13.62 18.80 16.27
CA GLU A 203 13.95 18.51 14.87
C GLU A 203 12.70 18.10 14.09
N PRO A 204 12.54 18.56 12.81
CA PRO A 204 11.42 18.17 11.96
C PRO A 204 11.45 16.66 11.64
N VAL A 205 10.28 16.06 11.49
CA VAL A 205 10.10 14.67 11.08
C VAL A 205 9.29 14.64 9.79
N ASP A 206 9.96 14.24 8.67
CA ASP A 206 9.35 14.08 7.37
C ASP A 206 8.80 12.67 7.16
N PHE A 207 9.41 11.68 7.82
CA PHE A 207 9.10 10.27 7.69
C PHE A 207 9.04 9.59 9.06
N LEU A 208 8.02 8.76 9.28
CA LEU A 208 7.80 8.04 10.53
C LEU A 208 7.30 6.63 10.26
N ASP A 209 8.09 5.64 10.59
CA ASP A 209 7.67 4.24 10.66
C ASP A 209 8.27 3.56 11.90
N GLY A 210 7.93 2.30 12.14
CA GLY A 210 8.45 1.58 13.28
C GLY A 210 8.46 0.07 13.08
N VAL A 211 9.14 -0.61 13.99
CA VAL A 211 9.18 -2.08 14.03
C VAL A 211 9.07 -2.56 15.47
N VAL A 212 8.14 -3.47 15.72
CA VAL A 212 8.06 -4.22 16.98
C VAL A 212 8.72 -5.57 16.78
N PHE A 213 9.85 -5.77 17.42
CA PHE A 213 10.60 -7.03 17.41
C PHE A 213 10.16 -7.98 18.52
N ALA A 214 9.68 -7.44 19.63
CA ALA A 214 9.09 -8.14 20.76
C ALA A 214 8.35 -7.12 21.63
N ARG A 215 7.55 -7.58 22.59
CA ARG A 215 6.74 -6.73 23.48
C ARG A 215 7.55 -5.63 24.21
N ASN A 216 8.82 -5.90 24.52
CA ASN A 216 9.75 -4.99 25.19
C ASN A 216 10.90 -4.52 24.29
N ALA A 217 10.75 -4.64 22.99
CA ALA A 217 11.76 -4.27 22.00
C ALA A 217 11.08 -3.70 20.75
N ALA A 218 10.61 -2.49 20.85
CA ALA A 218 9.99 -1.75 19.77
C ALA A 218 10.83 -0.52 19.40
N TYR A 219 10.75 -0.09 18.15
CA TYR A 219 11.54 1.03 17.64
C TYR A 219 10.69 1.90 16.75
N LEU A 220 10.84 3.22 16.87
CA LEU A 220 10.42 4.18 15.84
C LEU A 220 11.63 4.61 15.03
N THR A 221 11.45 4.75 13.74
CA THR A 221 12.41 5.33 12.81
C THR A 221 11.88 6.66 12.33
N LEU A 222 12.54 7.73 12.73
CA LEU A 222 12.27 9.08 12.30
C LEU A 222 13.21 9.43 11.16
N GLY A 223 12.67 9.92 10.05
CA GLY A 223 13.45 10.39 8.91
C GLY A 223 13.23 11.88 8.68
N ARG A 224 14.28 12.61 8.33
CA ARG A 224 14.18 13.98 7.83
C ARG A 224 14.99 14.15 6.56
N PHE A 225 14.55 15.05 5.71
CA PHE A 225 15.32 15.45 4.54
C PHE A 225 16.62 16.15 4.94
N GLU A 226 17.71 15.83 4.22
CA GLU A 226 19.03 16.39 4.45
C GLU A 226 19.62 16.86 3.11
N GLN A 227 20.00 18.14 3.03
CA GLN A 227 20.53 18.72 1.79
C GLN A 227 21.98 18.37 1.54
N THR A 228 22.78 18.27 2.60
CA THR A 228 24.23 18.04 2.53
C THR A 228 24.65 17.08 3.63
N LEU A 229 25.73 16.37 3.41
CA LEU A 229 26.36 15.53 4.42
C LEU A 229 27.70 16.10 4.81
N ASP A 230 28.14 15.78 6.02
CA ASP A 230 29.51 16.05 6.42
C ASP A 230 30.50 15.24 5.56
N ALA A 231 31.69 15.79 5.31
CA ALA A 231 32.67 15.15 4.44
C ALA A 231 33.10 13.73 4.86
N ALA A 232 32.91 13.39 6.14
CA ALA A 232 33.22 12.07 6.70
C ALA A 232 32.03 11.09 6.62
N GLU A 233 30.83 11.56 6.33
CA GLU A 233 29.61 10.72 6.26
C GLU A 233 29.50 10.03 4.90
N THR A 234 29.13 8.76 4.93
CA THR A 234 28.85 7.98 3.73
C THR A 234 27.47 7.35 3.84
N PRO A 235 26.56 7.56 2.87
CA PRO A 235 25.24 6.95 2.88
C PRO A 235 25.31 5.42 2.97
N SER A 236 24.43 4.84 3.77
CA SER A 236 24.30 3.39 3.93
C SER A 236 23.70 2.76 2.67
N ASP A 237 24.19 1.56 2.36
CA ASP A 237 23.74 0.73 1.25
C ASP A 237 23.19 -0.61 1.77
N TYR A 238 21.88 -0.78 1.66
CA TYR A 238 21.18 -1.99 2.09
C TYR A 238 21.01 -3.04 0.97
N ALA A 239 21.37 -2.72 -0.26
CA ALA A 239 21.54 -3.71 -1.32
C ALA A 239 22.83 -4.55 -1.18
N GLY A 240 23.78 -4.14 -0.33
CA GLY A 240 25.00 -4.87 0.02
C GLY A 240 24.79 -5.99 1.04
N GLN A 241 25.68 -6.05 2.04
CA GLN A 241 25.67 -7.07 3.10
C GLN A 241 24.72 -6.71 4.24
N ARG A 242 24.51 -5.43 4.50
CA ARG A 242 23.63 -4.95 5.57
C ARG A 242 22.17 -5.19 5.20
N ILE A 243 21.32 -5.31 6.21
CA ILE A 243 19.88 -5.54 6.10
C ILE A 243 19.17 -4.46 6.90
N PHE A 244 18.30 -3.68 6.26
CA PHE A 244 17.72 -2.47 6.86
C PHE A 244 17.03 -2.75 8.19
N TYR A 245 16.06 -3.68 8.27
CA TYR A 245 15.32 -3.89 9.51
C TYR A 245 16.20 -4.35 10.69
N ARG A 246 17.35 -5.01 10.43
CA ARG A 246 18.31 -5.39 11.48
C ARG A 246 19.08 -4.18 11.98
N SER A 247 19.44 -3.26 11.07
CA SER A 247 20.20 -2.06 11.41
C SER A 247 19.46 -1.14 12.38
N ILE A 248 18.12 -1.19 12.42
CA ILE A 248 17.28 -0.43 13.36
C ILE A 248 17.66 -0.69 14.82
N ARG A 249 18.08 -1.94 15.16
CA ARG A 249 18.55 -2.30 16.51
C ARG A 249 20.04 -2.10 16.72
N GLU A 250 20.81 -1.95 15.65
CA GLU A 250 22.27 -1.90 15.69
C GLU A 250 22.80 -0.47 15.69
N ARG A 251 21.96 0.49 15.31
CA ARG A 251 22.32 1.91 15.11
C ARG A 251 21.28 2.83 15.71
N SER A 252 21.71 3.93 16.31
CA SER A 252 20.82 5.01 16.73
C SER A 252 20.55 6.01 15.61
N THR A 253 21.48 6.14 14.65
CA THR A 253 21.37 7.05 13.51
C THR A 253 21.89 6.39 12.24
N ASP A 254 21.35 6.82 11.11
CA ASP A 254 21.79 6.40 9.78
C ASP A 254 21.56 7.52 8.76
N VAL A 255 22.16 7.41 7.60
CA VAL A 255 21.90 8.31 6.47
C VAL A 255 21.85 7.49 5.17
N LEU A 256 20.88 7.80 4.33
CA LEU A 256 20.69 7.16 3.03
C LEU A 256 20.55 8.22 1.93
N THR A 257 20.87 7.86 0.68
CA THR A 257 20.33 8.64 -0.43
C THR A 257 18.80 8.55 -0.42
N VAL A 258 18.10 9.58 -0.90
CA VAL A 258 16.62 9.53 -0.95
C VAL A 258 16.12 8.29 -1.71
N ARG A 259 16.81 7.92 -2.81
CA ARG A 259 16.48 6.73 -3.59
C ARG A 259 16.61 5.43 -2.78
N ASP A 260 17.71 5.26 -2.03
CA ASP A 260 17.91 4.08 -1.19
C ASP A 260 16.96 4.05 -0.01
N PHE A 261 16.59 5.21 0.54
CA PHE A 261 15.57 5.35 1.57
C PHE A 261 14.20 4.87 1.06
N LEU A 262 13.76 5.32 -0.10
CA LEU A 262 12.47 4.92 -0.66
C LEU A 262 12.37 3.40 -0.87
N TRP A 263 13.50 2.73 -1.18
CA TRP A 263 13.51 1.29 -1.45
C TRP A 263 14.13 0.44 -0.33
N ARG A 264 14.32 1.00 0.86
CA ARG A 264 14.96 0.31 1.99
C ARG A 264 14.26 -0.98 2.40
N TRP A 265 12.93 -1.01 2.31
CA TRP A 265 12.11 -2.19 2.62
C TRP A 265 12.00 -3.17 1.45
N ASP A 266 12.04 -2.71 0.22
CA ASP A 266 11.93 -3.54 -0.99
C ASP A 266 13.07 -4.57 -1.11
N THR A 267 14.29 -4.15 -0.77
CA THR A 267 15.51 -4.94 -0.95
C THR A 267 15.46 -6.31 -0.27
N ASP A 268 14.86 -6.39 0.89
CA ASP A 268 14.66 -7.64 1.64
C ASP A 268 13.17 -8.01 1.77
N TRP A 269 12.31 -7.32 1.02
CA TRP A 269 10.86 -7.47 1.12
C TRP A 269 10.43 -7.47 2.59
N PHE A 270 10.75 -6.38 3.28
CA PHE A 270 10.78 -6.26 4.73
C PHE A 270 11.78 -7.25 5.36
N TRP A 271 11.34 -8.39 5.81
CA TRP A 271 12.16 -9.48 6.35
C TRP A 271 11.92 -10.82 5.63
N CYS A 272 11.03 -10.86 4.63
CA CYS A 272 10.62 -12.08 3.97
C CYS A 272 11.75 -12.80 3.21
N SER A 273 12.82 -12.08 2.79
CA SER A 273 14.02 -12.67 2.19
C SER A 273 14.69 -13.73 3.09
N ARG A 274 14.39 -13.72 4.41
CA ARG A 274 14.83 -14.74 5.37
C ARG A 274 14.37 -16.15 4.98
N ALA A 275 13.15 -16.27 4.46
CA ALA A 275 12.57 -17.55 4.07
C ALA A 275 13.34 -18.23 2.92
N PHE A 276 14.08 -17.46 2.13
CA PHE A 276 14.88 -17.94 0.98
C PHE A 276 16.37 -18.10 1.32
N GLY A 277 16.75 -17.95 2.60
CA GLY A 277 18.13 -18.00 3.03
C GLY A 277 19.02 -16.81 2.59
N VAL A 278 18.46 -15.83 1.88
CA VAL A 278 19.21 -14.67 1.33
C VAL A 278 19.83 -13.81 2.41
N GLN A 279 19.37 -13.93 3.65
CA GLN A 279 19.94 -13.22 4.80
C GLN A 279 21.16 -13.91 5.43
N GLN A 280 21.50 -15.14 4.98
CA GLN A 280 22.74 -15.81 5.39
C GLN A 280 23.94 -15.10 4.71
N PRO A 281 25.04 -14.79 5.44
CA PRO A 281 26.12 -13.96 4.92
C PRO A 281 26.72 -14.46 3.59
N LEU A 282 26.96 -15.78 3.49
CA LEU A 282 27.53 -16.38 2.26
C LEU A 282 26.54 -16.32 1.10
N VAL A 283 25.27 -16.66 1.34
CA VAL A 283 24.22 -16.58 0.32
C VAL A 283 24.04 -15.14 -0.14
N ARG A 284 23.96 -14.20 0.80
CA ARG A 284 23.79 -12.77 0.50
C ARG A 284 24.97 -12.20 -0.32
N ARG A 285 26.20 -12.67 -0.07
CA ARG A 285 27.38 -12.28 -0.84
C ARG A 285 27.32 -12.76 -2.29
N LEU A 286 26.80 -13.99 -2.51
CA LEU A 286 26.68 -14.58 -3.84
C LEU A 286 25.42 -14.13 -4.57
N TRP A 287 24.39 -13.67 -3.84
CA TRP A 287 23.15 -13.22 -4.45
C TRP A 287 23.34 -11.89 -5.17
N PRO A 288 23.06 -11.79 -6.48
CA PRO A 288 23.29 -10.57 -7.24
C PRO A 288 22.49 -9.39 -6.66
N ARG A 289 23.13 -8.22 -6.52
CA ARG A 289 22.50 -7.01 -5.96
C ARG A 289 21.18 -6.66 -6.67
N ARG A 290 21.17 -6.73 -8.01
CA ARG A 290 20.00 -6.45 -8.85
C ARG A 290 18.80 -7.38 -8.63
N LEU A 291 19.01 -8.55 -8.01
CA LEU A 291 17.99 -9.53 -7.69
C LEU A 291 17.52 -9.46 -6.23
N LYS A 292 18.05 -8.54 -5.42
CA LYS A 292 17.56 -8.24 -4.07
C LYS A 292 16.39 -7.27 -4.17
N ARG A 293 15.23 -7.79 -4.53
CA ARG A 293 14.01 -7.03 -4.84
C ARG A 293 12.79 -7.86 -4.51
N SER A 294 11.74 -7.21 -4.05
CA SER A 294 10.47 -7.85 -3.70
C SER A 294 9.84 -8.66 -4.85
N ASP A 295 9.88 -8.14 -6.08
CA ASP A 295 9.31 -8.82 -7.24
C ASP A 295 10.02 -10.13 -7.60
N VAL A 296 11.31 -10.24 -7.32
CA VAL A 296 12.08 -11.48 -7.49
C VAL A 296 11.63 -12.52 -6.44
N TYR A 297 11.52 -12.11 -5.18
CA TYR A 297 11.06 -12.99 -4.11
C TYR A 297 9.60 -13.43 -4.34
N GLN A 298 8.73 -12.54 -4.80
CA GLN A 298 7.35 -12.86 -5.16
C GLN A 298 7.25 -13.92 -6.28
N ARG A 299 8.14 -13.84 -7.29
CA ARG A 299 8.20 -14.89 -8.36
C ARG A 299 8.58 -16.24 -7.78
N ILE A 300 9.53 -16.28 -6.84
CA ILE A 300 9.93 -17.53 -6.15
C ILE A 300 8.76 -18.10 -5.36
N VAL A 301 8.05 -17.25 -4.58
CA VAL A 301 6.81 -17.66 -3.87
C VAL A 301 5.74 -18.14 -4.84
N GLY A 302 5.58 -17.47 -5.97
CA GLY A 302 4.61 -17.86 -7.02
C GLY A 302 4.91 -19.24 -7.61
N LEU A 303 6.19 -19.57 -7.82
CA LEU A 303 6.62 -20.92 -8.23
C LEU A 303 6.36 -21.95 -7.13
N GLU A 304 6.69 -21.60 -5.88
CA GLU A 304 6.42 -22.48 -4.74
C GLU A 304 4.93 -22.77 -4.58
N ASN A 305 4.08 -21.75 -4.64
CA ASN A 305 2.61 -21.91 -4.57
C ASN A 305 2.05 -22.79 -5.70
N ARG A 306 2.69 -22.75 -6.88
CA ARG A 306 2.29 -23.60 -8.02
C ARG A 306 2.67 -25.06 -7.84
N HIS A 307 3.82 -25.33 -7.25
CA HIS A 307 4.39 -26.66 -7.15
C HIS A 307 4.20 -27.31 -5.76
N GLY A 308 3.94 -26.52 -4.70
CA GLY A 308 3.68 -27.00 -3.35
C GLY A 308 4.84 -27.82 -2.74
N VAL A 309 6.09 -27.49 -3.10
CA VAL A 309 7.26 -28.25 -2.67
C VAL A 309 7.47 -28.15 -1.16
N ALA A 310 7.37 -26.94 -0.60
CA ALA A 310 7.54 -26.73 0.85
C ALA A 310 6.46 -27.46 1.65
N ALA A 311 5.20 -27.39 1.20
CA ALA A 311 4.08 -28.08 1.85
C ALA A 311 4.27 -29.60 1.85
N ARG A 312 4.79 -30.18 0.75
CA ARG A 312 5.12 -31.61 0.66
C ARG A 312 6.27 -32.00 1.60
N VAL A 313 7.31 -31.19 1.64
CA VAL A 313 8.46 -31.41 2.54
C VAL A 313 8.03 -31.30 4.02
N ASP A 314 7.19 -30.34 4.36
CA ASP A 314 6.68 -30.19 5.72
C ASP A 314 5.77 -31.37 6.10
N SER A 315 4.88 -31.80 5.20
CA SER A 315 4.06 -33.00 5.41
C SER A 315 4.93 -34.26 5.60
N TRP A 316 5.96 -34.45 4.77
CA TRP A 316 6.89 -35.56 4.92
C TRP A 316 7.68 -35.52 6.25
N ARG A 317 7.94 -34.32 6.76
CA ARG A 317 8.59 -34.10 8.08
C ARG A 317 7.62 -34.17 9.27
N GLY A 318 6.34 -34.49 9.04
CA GLY A 318 5.30 -34.54 10.08
C GLY A 318 4.98 -33.19 10.72
N ARG A 319 5.28 -32.07 10.03
CA ARG A 319 4.95 -30.74 10.52
C ARG A 319 3.46 -30.45 10.33
N PRO A 320 2.80 -29.74 11.25
CA PRO A 320 1.41 -29.36 11.09
C PRO A 320 1.21 -28.43 9.88
N ALA A 321 0.03 -28.50 9.28
CA ALA A 321 -0.40 -27.52 8.28
C ALA A 321 -0.31 -26.09 8.85
N ARG A 322 -0.08 -25.13 8.00
CA ARG A 322 0.10 -23.73 8.41
C ARG A 322 -0.94 -22.83 7.75
N GLU A 323 -1.54 -21.97 8.55
CA GLU A 323 -2.36 -20.87 8.09
C GLU A 323 -1.46 -19.68 7.70
N ARG A 324 -1.66 -19.13 6.51
CA ARG A 324 -0.98 -17.91 6.09
C ARG A 324 -1.65 -16.70 6.73
N VAL A 325 -0.88 -15.93 7.50
CA VAL A 325 -1.31 -14.71 8.16
C VAL A 325 -0.50 -13.54 7.58
N VAL A 326 -1.11 -12.86 6.62
CA VAL A 326 -0.52 -11.76 5.87
C VAL A 326 -1.55 -10.66 5.80
N GLN A 327 -1.39 -9.62 6.60
CA GLN A 327 -2.34 -8.51 6.68
C GLN A 327 -1.63 -7.20 7.00
N ASP A 328 -2.26 -6.11 6.58
CA ASP A 328 -2.13 -4.78 7.14
C ASP A 328 -3.49 -4.40 7.74
N VAL A 329 -3.47 -3.92 8.95
CA VAL A 329 -4.66 -3.46 9.68
C VAL A 329 -4.40 -2.08 10.25
N GLU A 330 -5.34 -1.18 10.09
CA GLU A 330 -5.28 0.19 10.56
C GLU A 330 -6.05 0.30 11.87
N ILE A 331 -5.31 0.53 12.97
CA ILE A 331 -5.86 0.63 14.33
C ILE A 331 -5.82 2.10 14.76
N PRO A 332 -6.90 2.66 15.33
CA PRO A 332 -6.85 3.98 15.95
C PRO A 332 -5.68 4.07 16.95
N LEU A 333 -4.95 5.17 16.93
CA LEU A 333 -3.70 5.33 17.69
C LEU A 333 -3.87 4.99 19.17
N GLU A 334 -4.94 5.45 19.79
CA GLU A 334 -5.26 5.22 21.21
C GLU A 334 -5.54 3.76 21.55
N ARG A 335 -5.80 2.91 20.54
CA ARG A 335 -6.07 1.48 20.71
C ARG A 335 -4.93 0.60 20.20
N THR A 336 -3.88 1.22 19.65
CA THR A 336 -2.77 0.48 19.03
C THR A 336 -1.99 -0.36 20.03
N ALA A 337 -1.72 0.18 21.22
CA ALA A 337 -1.02 -0.57 22.28
C ALA A 337 -1.83 -1.81 22.71
N ASP A 338 -3.17 -1.68 22.86
CA ASP A 338 -4.07 -2.78 23.22
C ASP A 338 -4.04 -3.89 22.15
N PHE A 339 -4.09 -3.49 20.87
CA PHE A 339 -4.01 -4.42 19.74
C PHE A 339 -2.68 -5.17 19.71
N LEU A 340 -1.56 -4.45 19.80
CA LEU A 340 -0.23 -5.04 19.78
C LEU A 340 -0.01 -6.00 20.95
N ASP A 341 -0.50 -5.66 22.14
CA ASP A 341 -0.41 -6.48 23.33
C ASP A 341 -1.16 -7.81 23.17
N TRP A 342 -2.39 -7.72 22.66
CA TRP A 342 -3.18 -8.89 22.31
C TRP A 342 -2.50 -9.72 21.21
N PHE A 343 -2.05 -9.08 20.13
CA PHE A 343 -1.48 -9.75 18.97
C PHE A 343 -0.20 -10.53 19.32
N LEU A 344 0.71 -9.91 20.06
CA LEU A 344 1.97 -10.56 20.48
C LEU A 344 1.77 -11.72 21.46
N ARG A 345 0.63 -11.75 22.17
CA ARG A 345 0.28 -12.85 23.06
C ARG A 345 -0.39 -14.00 22.33
N GLU A 346 -1.31 -13.70 21.41
CA GLU A 346 -2.17 -14.72 20.78
C GLU A 346 -1.67 -15.17 19.41
N VAL A 347 -0.92 -14.30 18.69
CA VAL A 347 -0.44 -14.57 17.34
C VAL A 347 1.08 -14.53 17.32
N PRO A 348 1.77 -15.69 17.24
CA PRO A 348 3.23 -15.77 17.38
C PRO A 348 3.96 -15.31 16.10
N ILE A 349 3.78 -14.06 15.71
CA ILE A 349 4.40 -13.44 14.53
C ILE A 349 5.22 -12.23 14.95
N GLU A 350 6.50 -12.27 14.65
CA GLU A 350 7.48 -11.20 14.83
C GLU A 350 8.48 -11.23 13.67
N PRO A 351 9.01 -10.08 13.26
CA PRO A 351 8.67 -8.71 13.67
C PRO A 351 7.38 -8.20 13.05
N ILE A 352 6.88 -7.04 13.56
CA ILE A 352 5.69 -6.34 13.08
C ILE A 352 6.11 -4.96 12.60
N TRP A 353 5.63 -4.52 11.44
CA TRP A 353 5.84 -3.18 10.93
C TRP A 353 4.74 -2.23 11.41
N LEU A 354 5.12 -1.03 11.80
CA LEU A 354 4.20 0.03 12.21
C LEU A 354 4.38 1.22 11.28
N CYS A 355 3.28 1.78 10.81
CA CYS A 355 3.32 3.01 10.02
C CYS A 355 2.13 3.91 10.38
N PRO A 356 2.35 5.01 11.07
CA PRO A 356 1.30 5.97 11.36
C PRO A 356 0.72 6.58 10.08
N VAL A 357 -0.60 6.72 10.03
CA VAL A 357 -1.33 7.26 8.90
C VAL A 357 -2.47 8.15 9.38
N ALA A 358 -2.61 9.30 8.78
CA ALA A 358 -3.72 10.22 9.00
C ALA A 358 -4.22 10.73 7.66
N LEU A 359 -5.52 10.96 7.52
CA LEU A 359 -6.05 11.60 6.33
C LEU A 359 -5.45 13.00 6.19
N ARG A 360 -5.10 13.37 4.95
CA ARG A 360 -4.50 14.65 4.64
C ARG A 360 -5.46 15.78 5.03
N GLU A 361 -4.96 16.74 5.79
CA GLU A 361 -5.75 17.93 6.14
C GLU A 361 -6.08 18.73 4.88
N SER A 362 -7.35 19.02 4.69
CA SER A 362 -7.86 19.87 3.60
C SER A 362 -7.36 21.31 3.81
N GLY A 363 -6.21 21.67 3.27
CA GLY A 363 -5.65 23.02 3.52
C GLY A 363 -4.57 23.50 2.55
N SER A 364 -4.05 22.66 1.68
CA SER A 364 -2.93 23.03 0.81
C SER A 364 -3.19 22.87 -0.69
N GLY A 365 -4.39 23.25 -1.18
CA GLY A 365 -4.68 23.22 -2.62
C GLY A 365 -6.13 23.58 -2.96
N ALA A 366 -6.43 23.76 -4.25
CA ALA A 366 -7.77 24.07 -4.76
C ALA A 366 -8.87 23.05 -4.39
N THR A 367 -8.49 21.87 -3.88
CA THR A 367 -9.38 20.82 -3.40
C THR A 367 -10.01 21.08 -2.04
N ALA A 368 -9.34 21.87 -1.17
CA ALA A 368 -9.78 22.09 0.23
C ALA A 368 -11.17 22.75 0.35
N ALA A 369 -11.46 23.76 -0.48
CA ALA A 369 -12.75 24.45 -0.44
C ALA A 369 -13.90 23.58 -0.96
N ALA A 370 -13.61 22.71 -1.96
CA ALA A 370 -14.58 21.77 -2.52
C ALA A 370 -14.87 20.62 -1.55
N ASP A 371 -13.84 20.17 -0.81
CA ASP A 371 -13.97 19.08 0.20
C ASP A 371 -14.81 19.55 1.39
N ALA A 372 -14.57 20.75 1.93
CA ALA A 372 -15.33 21.32 3.04
C ALA A 372 -16.81 21.51 2.68
N ALA A 373 -17.11 22.01 1.48
CA ALA A 373 -18.49 22.21 1.03
C ALA A 373 -19.24 20.89 0.81
N THR A 374 -18.57 19.86 0.31
CA THR A 374 -19.17 18.55 0.03
C THR A 374 -19.34 17.71 1.32
N LEU A 375 -18.40 17.79 2.27
CA LEU A 375 -18.52 17.17 3.59
C LEU A 375 -19.65 17.83 4.40
N ALA A 376 -19.83 19.14 4.27
CA ALA A 376 -20.95 19.87 4.87
C ALA A 376 -22.31 19.48 4.24
N ALA A 377 -22.35 19.15 2.96
CA ALA A 377 -23.55 18.71 2.26
C ALA A 377 -23.91 17.24 2.52
N ALA A 378 -22.93 16.39 2.87
CA ALA A 378 -23.12 14.96 3.13
C ALA A 378 -23.57 14.63 4.57
N GLY A 379 -23.66 15.63 5.44
CA GLY A 379 -24.02 15.44 6.86
C GLY A 379 -22.81 15.04 7.72
N THR A 380 -22.79 15.50 8.96
CA THR A 380 -21.74 15.24 9.94
C THR A 380 -21.61 13.74 10.21
N GLY A 381 -20.57 13.09 9.67
CA GLY A 381 -20.22 11.70 9.96
C GLY A 381 -19.87 10.80 8.78
N ALA A 382 -20.05 11.25 7.53
CA ALA A 382 -19.67 10.46 6.36
C ALA A 382 -18.14 10.46 6.17
N ALA A 383 -17.55 9.27 5.97
CA ALA A 383 -16.14 9.15 5.61
C ALA A 383 -15.88 9.83 4.25
N PRO A 384 -14.82 10.64 4.10
CA PRO A 384 -14.52 11.33 2.84
C PRO A 384 -14.24 10.35 1.69
N TRP A 385 -13.79 9.14 2.03
CA TRP A 385 -13.49 8.03 1.14
C TRP A 385 -14.35 6.82 1.52
N PRO A 386 -15.52 6.61 0.87
CA PRO A 386 -16.51 5.60 1.31
C PRO A 386 -15.96 4.18 1.46
N LEU A 387 -14.98 3.79 0.63
CA LEU A 387 -14.37 2.45 0.70
C LEU A 387 -13.14 2.38 1.62
N TYR A 388 -12.76 3.50 2.24
CA TYR A 388 -11.62 3.56 3.16
C TYR A 388 -12.09 4.18 4.48
N PRO A 389 -12.40 3.36 5.50
CA PRO A 389 -13.13 3.81 6.70
C PRO A 389 -12.22 4.51 7.72
N MET A 390 -11.48 5.52 7.28
CA MET A 390 -10.72 6.43 8.14
C MET A 390 -11.48 7.73 8.37
N ARG A 391 -11.32 8.31 9.55
CA ARG A 391 -11.97 9.56 9.93
C ARG A 391 -11.00 10.73 9.86
N PRO A 392 -11.43 11.89 9.34
CA PRO A 392 -10.62 13.11 9.36
C PRO A 392 -10.25 13.50 10.79
N GLY A 393 -9.00 13.95 10.98
CA GLY A 393 -8.49 14.38 12.28
C GLY A 393 -8.10 13.25 13.22
N GLU A 394 -8.31 11.99 12.86
CA GLU A 394 -7.86 10.82 13.61
C GLU A 394 -6.56 10.27 13.03
N CYS A 395 -5.65 9.86 13.91
CA CYS A 395 -4.45 9.11 13.55
C CYS A 395 -4.71 7.62 13.73
N TYR A 396 -4.34 6.84 12.73
CA TYR A 396 -4.32 5.39 12.77
C TYR A 396 -2.87 4.91 12.69
N VAL A 397 -2.61 3.72 13.21
CA VAL A 397 -1.34 3.03 12.98
C VAL A 397 -1.63 1.81 12.11
N ASN A 398 -1.05 1.80 10.93
CA ASN A 398 -1.01 0.58 10.12
C ASN A 398 -0.07 -0.41 10.78
N VAL A 399 -0.59 -1.60 11.08
CA VAL A 399 0.13 -2.72 11.68
C VAL A 399 0.26 -3.81 10.64
N GLY A 400 1.47 -3.97 10.09
CA GLY A 400 1.77 -4.91 9.02
C GLY A 400 2.50 -6.15 9.53
N PHE A 401 2.00 -7.33 9.18
CA PHE A 401 2.61 -8.61 9.54
C PHE A 401 2.47 -9.64 8.42
N TRP A 402 3.59 -10.31 8.09
CA TRP A 402 3.68 -11.22 6.96
C TRP A 402 4.37 -12.51 7.37
N SER A 403 3.57 -13.55 7.67
CA SER A 403 4.09 -14.86 8.11
C SER A 403 3.04 -15.96 7.92
N SER A 404 3.23 -17.06 8.58
CA SER A 404 2.26 -18.15 8.74
C SER A 404 2.34 -18.73 10.16
N VAL A 405 1.23 -19.25 10.66
CA VAL A 405 1.15 -19.90 11.97
C VAL A 405 0.74 -21.37 11.81
N PRO A 406 1.14 -22.26 12.71
CA PRO A 406 0.65 -23.65 12.70
C PRO A 406 -0.87 -23.68 12.94
N ILE A 407 -1.58 -24.53 12.20
CA ILE A 407 -2.99 -24.82 12.48
C ILE A 407 -3.03 -25.79 13.66
N GLY A 408 -3.48 -25.29 14.81
CA GLY A 408 -3.58 -26.09 16.04
C GLY A 408 -4.73 -27.10 16.01
N PRO A 409 -4.77 -28.03 16.98
CA PRO A 409 -5.87 -28.97 17.11
C PRO A 409 -7.23 -28.27 17.24
N GLY A 410 -8.21 -28.70 16.45
CA GLY A 410 -9.56 -28.14 16.46
C GLY A 410 -9.71 -26.80 15.73
N ARG A 411 -8.63 -26.29 15.10
CA ARG A 411 -8.67 -25.08 14.27
C ARG A 411 -8.63 -25.43 12.76
N ALA A 412 -9.22 -24.55 11.95
CA ALA A 412 -9.23 -24.62 10.51
C ALA A 412 -8.37 -23.48 9.90
N ASP A 413 -8.04 -23.61 8.63
CA ASP A 413 -7.40 -22.54 7.86
C ASP A 413 -8.30 -21.30 7.81
N GLY A 414 -7.76 -20.15 8.16
CA GLY A 414 -8.47 -18.88 8.24
C GLY A 414 -8.99 -18.49 9.63
N ASP A 415 -8.89 -19.36 10.65
CA ASP A 415 -9.39 -19.06 11.99
C ASP A 415 -8.61 -17.95 12.69
N VAL A 416 -7.29 -17.92 12.53
CA VAL A 416 -6.48 -16.85 13.10
C VAL A 416 -6.74 -15.52 12.38
N ASN A 417 -6.89 -15.56 11.05
CA ASN A 417 -7.23 -14.37 10.28
C ASN A 417 -8.60 -13.81 10.66
N ARG A 418 -9.63 -14.65 10.85
CA ARG A 418 -10.96 -14.23 11.34
C ARG A 418 -10.90 -13.62 12.74
N GLU A 419 -10.09 -14.18 13.62
CA GLU A 419 -9.92 -13.65 14.96
C GLU A 419 -9.26 -12.28 14.95
N ILE A 420 -8.24 -12.08 14.10
CA ILE A 420 -7.59 -10.77 13.91
C ILE A 420 -8.64 -9.76 13.40
N GLU A 421 -9.40 -10.09 12.37
CA GLU A 421 -10.46 -9.21 11.84
C GLU A 421 -11.50 -8.83 12.89
N ARG A 422 -11.89 -9.77 13.75
CA ARG A 422 -12.82 -9.52 14.86
C ARG A 422 -12.26 -8.54 15.88
N VAL A 423 -10.99 -8.73 16.31
CA VAL A 423 -10.34 -7.85 17.29
C VAL A 423 -10.12 -6.46 16.70
N VAL A 424 -9.63 -6.36 15.47
CA VAL A 424 -9.49 -5.10 14.74
C VAL A 424 -10.81 -4.33 14.72
N SER A 425 -11.91 -5.03 14.41
CA SER A 425 -13.25 -4.45 14.39
C SER A 425 -13.72 -3.95 15.77
N GLN A 426 -13.45 -4.72 16.83
CA GLN A 426 -13.79 -4.34 18.20
C GLN A 426 -13.02 -3.11 18.70
N LEU A 427 -11.81 -2.91 18.18
CA LEU A 427 -10.98 -1.75 18.50
C LEU A 427 -11.26 -0.53 17.61
N GLY A 428 -12.27 -0.60 16.73
CA GLY A 428 -12.63 0.49 15.82
C GLY A 428 -11.69 0.63 14.61
N GLY A 429 -10.85 -0.36 14.38
CA GLY A 429 -9.95 -0.43 13.25
C GLY A 429 -10.60 -1.06 12.00
N HIS A 430 -9.82 -1.13 10.94
CA HIS A 430 -10.20 -1.77 9.69
C HIS A 430 -9.00 -2.50 9.06
N LYS A 431 -9.25 -3.22 7.98
CA LYS A 431 -8.28 -4.03 7.29
C LYS A 431 -8.08 -3.57 5.86
N SER A 432 -6.86 -3.60 5.40
CA SER A 432 -6.52 -3.45 3.99
C SER A 432 -6.90 -4.68 3.17
N LEU A 433 -7.62 -4.47 2.05
CA LEU A 433 -8.23 -5.57 1.28
C LEU A 433 -7.29 -6.25 0.27
N TYR A 434 -5.97 -6.04 0.35
CA TYR A 434 -5.00 -6.67 -0.55
C TYR A 434 -4.72 -8.14 -0.21
N SER A 435 -5.04 -8.56 0.99
CA SER A 435 -4.91 -9.94 1.49
C SER A 435 -6.27 -10.63 1.65
N ASP A 436 -6.27 -11.88 2.08
CA ASP A 436 -7.51 -12.63 2.30
C ASP A 436 -8.39 -11.98 3.35
N ALA A 437 -9.69 -11.81 3.07
CA ALA A 437 -10.70 -11.29 3.98
C ALA A 437 -11.80 -12.34 4.22
N TYR A 438 -12.33 -12.36 5.44
CA TYR A 438 -13.25 -13.40 5.93
C TYR A 438 -14.60 -12.86 6.42
N TYR A 439 -14.87 -11.57 6.22
CA TYR A 439 -16.12 -10.92 6.61
C TYR A 439 -17.36 -11.58 5.99
N SER A 440 -18.48 -11.61 6.72
CA SER A 440 -19.77 -11.78 6.09
C SER A 440 -20.10 -10.64 5.13
N ARG A 441 -21.07 -10.80 4.24
CA ARG A 441 -21.47 -9.72 3.32
C ARG A 441 -21.93 -8.48 4.08
N GLU A 442 -22.78 -8.67 5.10
CA GLU A 442 -23.31 -7.59 5.93
C GLU A 442 -22.20 -6.82 6.65
N GLU A 443 -21.25 -7.53 7.28
CA GLU A 443 -20.08 -6.91 7.93
C GLU A 443 -19.21 -6.17 6.94
N PHE A 444 -19.00 -6.72 5.75
CA PHE A 444 -18.20 -6.11 4.71
C PHE A 444 -18.85 -4.81 4.21
N GLU A 445 -20.12 -4.85 3.84
CA GLU A 445 -20.87 -3.71 3.34
C GLU A 445 -20.99 -2.59 4.38
N SER A 446 -21.13 -2.93 5.66
CA SER A 446 -21.14 -1.93 6.75
C SER A 446 -19.83 -1.16 6.91
N ARG A 447 -18.71 -1.69 6.40
CA ARG A 447 -17.39 -1.10 6.53
C ARG A 447 -16.86 -0.47 5.24
N TYR A 448 -17.17 -1.07 4.10
CA TYR A 448 -16.58 -0.74 2.80
C TYR A 448 -17.65 -0.25 1.82
N GLY A 449 -18.25 0.89 2.13
CA GLY A 449 -19.07 1.69 1.23
C GLY A 449 -20.55 1.36 1.16
N GLY A 450 -21.00 0.12 1.45
CA GLY A 450 -22.41 -0.22 1.47
C GLY A 450 -23.21 0.32 0.28
N SER A 451 -24.32 1.03 0.55
CA SER A 451 -25.19 1.62 -0.48
C SER A 451 -24.50 2.63 -1.39
N VAL A 452 -23.52 3.39 -0.87
CA VAL A 452 -22.76 4.36 -1.67
C VAL A 452 -21.97 3.64 -2.77
N TYR A 453 -21.33 2.52 -2.43
CA TYR A 453 -20.65 1.69 -3.41
C TYR A 453 -21.63 1.13 -4.46
N ASP A 454 -22.78 0.64 -4.04
CA ASP A 454 -23.79 0.03 -4.93
C ASP A 454 -24.37 1.05 -5.92
N GLU A 455 -24.63 2.27 -5.48
CA GLU A 455 -25.09 3.36 -6.34
C GLU A 455 -24.05 3.73 -7.41
N VAL A 456 -22.79 3.92 -7.01
CA VAL A 456 -21.69 4.21 -7.93
C VAL A 456 -21.44 3.03 -8.85
N LYS A 457 -21.45 1.81 -8.34
CA LYS A 457 -21.31 0.58 -9.14
C LYS A 457 -22.39 0.49 -10.22
N LYS A 458 -23.65 0.69 -9.87
CA LYS A 458 -24.78 0.65 -10.80
C LYS A 458 -24.67 1.74 -11.88
N ARG A 459 -24.17 2.92 -11.51
CA ARG A 459 -24.01 4.05 -12.45
C ARG A 459 -22.90 3.81 -13.46
N TYR A 460 -21.76 3.29 -13.05
CA TYR A 460 -20.55 3.19 -13.88
C TYR A 460 -20.26 1.80 -14.41
N ASP A 461 -20.99 0.81 -13.95
CA ASP A 461 -20.90 -0.58 -14.44
C ASP A 461 -22.27 -1.26 -14.38
N PRO A 462 -23.26 -0.74 -15.15
CA PRO A 462 -24.65 -1.20 -15.11
C PRO A 462 -24.79 -2.67 -15.52
N ASP A 463 -23.95 -3.15 -16.42
CA ASP A 463 -23.96 -4.52 -16.94
C ASP A 463 -23.09 -5.50 -16.12
N GLY A 464 -22.46 -5.03 -15.02
CA GLY A 464 -21.67 -5.86 -14.14
C GLY A 464 -20.39 -6.41 -14.77
N ARG A 465 -19.78 -5.67 -15.71
CA ARG A 465 -18.54 -6.04 -16.42
C ARG A 465 -17.36 -6.29 -15.50
N PHE A 466 -17.31 -5.63 -14.35
CA PHE A 466 -16.27 -5.84 -13.33
C PHE A 466 -16.84 -6.63 -12.14
N PRO A 467 -16.14 -7.64 -11.61
CA PRO A 467 -16.57 -8.31 -10.37
C PRO A 467 -16.73 -7.29 -9.23
N GLY A 468 -17.74 -7.47 -8.37
CA GLY A 468 -17.98 -6.64 -7.21
C GLY A 468 -16.83 -6.66 -6.19
N LEU A 469 -16.72 -5.61 -5.36
CA LEU A 469 -15.64 -5.50 -4.39
C LEU A 469 -15.64 -6.66 -3.39
N TYR A 470 -16.81 -7.02 -2.85
CA TYR A 470 -16.95 -8.17 -1.96
C TYR A 470 -16.48 -9.48 -2.61
N ASP A 471 -16.88 -9.72 -3.84
CA ASP A 471 -16.49 -10.94 -4.57
C ASP A 471 -14.98 -10.99 -4.84
N LYS A 472 -14.35 -9.82 -5.08
CA LYS A 472 -12.89 -9.71 -5.24
C LYS A 472 -12.14 -9.90 -3.94
N ALA A 473 -12.63 -9.34 -2.82
CA ALA A 473 -11.93 -9.33 -1.55
C ALA A 473 -12.17 -10.60 -0.73
N VAL A 474 -13.42 -11.08 -0.68
CA VAL A 474 -13.85 -12.16 0.22
C VAL A 474 -14.06 -13.48 -0.55
N ARG A 475 -14.75 -13.47 -1.68
CA ARG A 475 -15.05 -14.68 -2.46
C ARG A 475 -13.97 -15.12 -3.44
N ARG A 476 -12.91 -14.32 -3.61
CA ARG A 476 -11.76 -14.65 -4.46
C ARG A 476 -12.11 -14.82 -5.96
N ARG A 477 -13.07 -14.06 -6.46
CA ARG A 477 -13.50 -14.11 -7.87
C ARG A 477 -12.70 -13.19 -8.79
#